data_a70a32b55731a6a74585f085b3bba5a8
#
_entry.id   a70a32b55731a6a74585f085b3bba5a8
#
_cell.length_a   1.000
_cell.length_b   1.000
_cell.length_c   1.000
_cell.angle_alpha   90.00
_cell.angle_beta   90.00
_cell.angle_gamma   90.00
#
_symmetry.space_group_name_H-M   'P 1'
#
loop_
_entity.id
_entity.type
_entity.pdbx_description
1 polymer ?
#
loop_
_entity_poly.entity_id
_entity_poly.type
_entity_poly.pdbx_seq_one_letter_code
_entity_poly.pdbx_strand_id
1 'polypeptide(L)'
;MEKGEHLKRQNRPTMLQLKYLQGLSRVEKKRGAQGSIAEYYHVNRSTVNRFFKNCIERGILTEALEFTAEGQEWLDRYVRLYENLQKYLEEIGAKPEEIEETIDVMVEDIDIHMLELMINAHAEKKSVYKRKENELDQETQNNLQKCERHPVVFRLYR
;
A
#
# COMPACT_ATOMS: atom_id res chain seq x y z
N MET A 1 -20.40 -19.55 -17.04
CA MET A 1 -19.22 -19.44 -16.14
C MET A 1 -18.97 -18.05 -15.54
N GLU A 2 -19.87 -17.09 -15.71
CA GLU A 2 -19.66 -15.69 -15.25
C GLU A 2 -20.29 -15.33 -13.90
N LYS A 3 -21.05 -16.23 -13.26
CA LYS A 3 -21.71 -15.95 -11.98
C LYS A 3 -20.80 -15.95 -10.75
N GLY A 4 -19.61 -16.54 -10.84
CA GLY A 4 -18.69 -16.64 -9.69
C GLY A 4 -17.85 -15.42 -9.42
N GLU A 5 -17.55 -14.63 -10.45
CA GLU A 5 -16.68 -13.44 -10.31
C GLU A 5 -17.45 -12.20 -9.82
N HIS A 6 -18.72 -12.05 -10.21
CA HIS A 6 -19.58 -10.96 -9.74
C HIS A 6 -19.89 -11.06 -8.23
N LEU A 7 -20.01 -12.28 -7.69
CA LEU A 7 -20.21 -12.52 -6.25
C LEU A 7 -18.95 -12.18 -5.43
N LYS A 8 -17.76 -12.33 -6.01
CA LYS A 8 -16.51 -11.96 -5.32
C LYS A 8 -16.37 -10.42 -5.15
N ARG A 9 -16.88 -9.63 -6.08
CA ARG A 9 -16.87 -8.16 -5.97
C ARG A 9 -17.78 -7.63 -4.88
N GLN A 10 -18.94 -8.23 -4.66
CA GLN A 10 -19.91 -7.80 -3.65
C GLN A 10 -19.47 -8.06 -2.20
N ASN A 11 -18.45 -8.91 -1.97
CA ASN A 11 -17.96 -9.28 -0.65
C ASN A 11 -16.66 -8.57 -0.25
N ARG A 12 -16.19 -7.60 -1.03
CA ARG A 12 -15.01 -6.82 -0.64
C ARG A 12 -15.40 -5.73 0.34
N PRO A 13 -14.62 -5.53 1.40
CA PRO A 13 -14.83 -4.39 2.26
C PRO A 13 -14.48 -3.11 1.51
N THR A 14 -15.23 -2.06 1.76
CA THR A 14 -14.87 -0.71 1.34
C THR A 14 -13.65 -0.23 2.13
N MET A 15 -12.98 0.80 1.63
CA MET A 15 -11.86 1.39 2.36
C MET A 15 -12.26 1.88 3.75
N LEU A 16 -13.45 2.45 3.89
CA LEU A 16 -13.99 2.86 5.18
C LEU A 16 -14.15 1.68 6.15
N GLN A 17 -14.61 0.52 5.65
CA GLN A 17 -14.74 -0.71 6.46
C GLN A 17 -13.36 -1.24 6.90
N LEU A 18 -12.33 -1.12 6.06
CA LEU A 18 -10.95 -1.43 6.44
C LEU A 18 -10.43 -0.49 7.53
N LYS A 19 -10.76 0.80 7.44
CA LYS A 19 -10.47 1.79 8.49
C LYS A 19 -11.16 1.43 9.81
N TYR A 20 -12.37 0.84 9.81
CA TYR A 20 -13.01 0.32 11.03
C TYR A 20 -12.21 -0.82 11.66
N LEU A 21 -11.72 -1.76 10.86
CA LEU A 21 -10.88 -2.85 11.37
C LEU A 21 -9.54 -2.33 11.90
N GLN A 22 -8.92 -1.39 11.21
CA GLN A 22 -7.71 -0.75 11.70
C GLN A 22 -7.97 0.02 13.01
N GLY A 23 -9.11 0.71 13.12
CA GLY A 23 -9.55 1.34 14.37
C GLY A 23 -9.71 0.31 15.48
N LEU A 24 -10.35 -0.83 15.19
CA LEU A 24 -10.52 -1.92 16.15
C LEU A 24 -9.19 -2.51 16.63
N SER A 25 -8.19 -2.63 15.76
CA SER A 25 -6.87 -3.14 16.13
C SER A 25 -6.15 -2.27 17.17
N ARG A 26 -6.44 -0.96 17.17
CA ARG A 26 -5.82 0.03 18.07
C ARG A 26 -6.54 0.17 19.41
N VAL A 27 -7.75 -0.37 19.53
CA VAL A 27 -8.54 -0.25 20.78
C VAL A 27 -8.15 -1.36 21.75
N GLU A 28 -7.69 -0.98 22.93
CA GLU A 28 -7.32 -1.93 24.00
C GLU A 28 -8.54 -2.69 24.55
N LYS A 29 -9.64 -1.99 24.80
CA LYS A 29 -10.87 -2.57 25.31
C LYS A 29 -11.89 -2.76 24.19
N LYS A 30 -12.13 -3.99 23.79
CA LYS A 30 -13.09 -4.30 22.71
C LYS A 30 -14.54 -3.98 23.07
N ARG A 31 -14.88 -3.98 24.35
CA ARG A 31 -16.22 -3.58 24.81
C ARG A 31 -16.47 -2.09 24.53
N GLY A 32 -17.45 -1.79 23.72
CA GLY A 32 -17.79 -0.43 23.31
C GLY A 32 -17.00 0.10 22.11
N ALA A 33 -16.07 -0.68 21.56
CA ALA A 33 -15.24 -0.30 20.41
C ALA A 33 -16.09 0.18 19.22
N GLN A 34 -17.24 -0.47 18.94
CA GLN A 34 -18.12 -0.08 17.85
C GLN A 34 -18.66 1.35 18.00
N GLY A 35 -18.97 1.76 19.23
CA GLY A 35 -19.41 3.13 19.51
C GLY A 35 -18.30 4.16 19.23
N SER A 36 -17.11 3.90 19.75
CA SER A 36 -15.96 4.79 19.57
C SER A 36 -15.54 4.91 18.10
N ILE A 37 -15.57 3.79 17.36
CA ILE A 37 -15.26 3.77 15.93
C ILE A 37 -16.32 4.54 15.14
N ALA A 38 -17.61 4.33 15.46
CA ALA A 38 -18.71 5.02 14.81
C ALA A 38 -18.65 6.54 15.02
N GLU A 39 -18.31 6.98 16.23
CA GLU A 39 -18.11 8.39 16.56
C GLU A 39 -16.93 8.99 15.80
N TYR A 40 -15.78 8.31 15.81
CA TYR A 40 -14.58 8.77 15.12
C TYR A 40 -14.78 8.96 13.62
N TYR A 41 -15.48 8.04 12.96
CA TYR A 41 -15.74 8.10 11.51
C TYR A 41 -17.08 8.78 11.14
N HIS A 42 -17.79 9.36 12.10
CA HIS A 42 -19.07 10.05 11.89
C HIS A 42 -20.13 9.18 11.19
N VAL A 43 -20.21 7.91 11.57
CA VAL A 43 -21.18 6.94 11.03
C VAL A 43 -22.09 6.40 12.13
N ASN A 44 -23.20 5.78 11.74
CA ASN A 44 -24.10 5.14 12.69
C ASN A 44 -23.44 3.90 13.31
N ARG A 45 -23.57 3.75 14.63
CA ARG A 45 -23.11 2.55 15.35
C ARG A 45 -23.66 1.26 14.76
N SER A 46 -24.91 1.26 14.29
CA SER A 46 -25.54 0.11 13.63
C SER A 46 -24.81 -0.32 12.35
N THR A 47 -24.20 0.61 11.62
CA THR A 47 -23.40 0.34 10.43
C THR A 47 -22.12 -0.40 10.80
N VAL A 48 -21.42 0.05 11.83
CA VAL A 48 -20.20 -0.62 12.34
C VAL A 48 -20.53 -2.00 12.90
N ASN A 49 -21.60 -2.11 13.68
CA ASN A 49 -22.04 -3.39 14.25
C ASN A 49 -22.38 -4.42 13.18
N ARG A 50 -23.10 -4.03 12.13
CA ARG A 50 -23.44 -4.91 11.00
C ARG A 50 -22.19 -5.37 10.25
N PHE A 51 -21.24 -4.48 10.06
CA PHE A 51 -19.98 -4.84 9.42
C PHE A 51 -19.17 -5.82 10.27
N PHE A 52 -19.04 -5.59 11.58
CA PHE A 52 -18.32 -6.51 12.47
C PHE A 52 -19.02 -7.86 12.58
N LYS A 53 -20.35 -7.89 12.60
CA LYS A 53 -21.09 -9.14 12.55
C LYS A 53 -20.77 -9.93 11.27
N ASN A 54 -20.73 -9.28 10.14
CA ASN A 54 -20.31 -9.90 8.87
C ASN A 54 -18.85 -10.42 8.94
N CYS A 55 -17.95 -9.69 9.58
CA CYS A 55 -16.57 -10.14 9.80
C CYS A 55 -16.49 -11.38 10.70
N ILE A 56 -17.35 -11.49 11.73
CA ILE A 56 -17.46 -12.68 12.58
C ILE A 56 -17.95 -13.87 11.76
N GLU A 57 -19.01 -13.70 11.01
CA GLU A 57 -19.59 -14.74 10.14
C GLU A 57 -18.58 -15.26 9.09
N ARG A 58 -17.64 -14.41 8.66
CA ARG A 58 -16.59 -14.73 7.70
C ARG A 58 -15.30 -15.27 8.34
N GLY A 59 -15.23 -15.35 9.67
CA GLY A 59 -14.05 -15.83 10.38
C GLY A 59 -12.89 -14.83 10.43
N ILE A 60 -13.12 -13.55 10.16
CA ILE A 60 -12.13 -12.47 10.27
C ILE A 60 -11.98 -12.03 11.72
N LEU A 61 -13.09 -11.99 12.45
CA LEU A 61 -13.18 -11.65 13.87
C LEU A 61 -13.81 -12.78 14.65
N THR A 62 -13.45 -12.89 15.92
CA THR A 62 -14.19 -13.69 16.92
C THR A 62 -15.41 -12.92 17.45
N GLU A 63 -16.30 -13.59 18.18
CA GLU A 63 -17.43 -12.94 18.86
C GLU A 63 -16.99 -11.90 19.89
N ALA A 64 -15.77 -12.05 20.44
CA ALA A 64 -15.14 -11.08 21.33
C ALA A 64 -14.50 -9.88 20.59
N LEU A 65 -14.68 -9.76 19.27
CA LEU A 65 -14.07 -8.75 18.40
C LEU A 65 -12.54 -8.80 18.38
N GLU A 66 -11.98 -9.97 18.56
CA GLU A 66 -10.55 -10.22 18.38
C GLU A 66 -10.28 -10.74 16.98
N PHE A 67 -9.12 -10.37 16.43
CA PHE A 67 -8.73 -10.87 15.11
C PHE A 67 -8.37 -12.34 15.17
N THR A 68 -8.92 -13.13 14.25
CA THR A 68 -8.42 -14.47 13.97
C THR A 68 -7.08 -14.39 13.26
N ALA A 69 -6.34 -15.51 13.15
CA ALA A 69 -5.10 -15.53 12.36
C ALA A 69 -5.33 -15.10 10.91
N GLU A 70 -6.39 -15.60 10.27
CA GLU A 70 -6.80 -15.21 8.91
C GLU A 70 -7.18 -13.72 8.84
N GLY A 71 -7.93 -13.23 9.82
CA GLY A 71 -8.32 -11.82 9.91
C GLY A 71 -7.12 -10.89 10.07
N GLN A 72 -6.11 -11.30 10.84
CA GLN A 72 -4.88 -10.53 11.02
C GLN A 72 -4.07 -10.46 9.72
N GLU A 73 -3.90 -11.59 9.02
CA GLU A 73 -3.21 -11.61 7.71
C GLU A 73 -3.92 -10.69 6.69
N TRP A 74 -5.24 -10.72 6.71
CA TRP A 74 -6.06 -9.90 5.83
C TRP A 74 -5.90 -8.40 6.13
N LEU A 75 -5.93 -8.01 7.40
CA LEU A 75 -5.70 -6.63 7.82
C LEU A 75 -4.28 -6.18 7.45
N ASP A 76 -3.26 -6.99 7.73
CA ASP A 76 -1.86 -6.68 7.45
C ASP A 76 -1.61 -6.51 5.94
N ARG A 77 -2.27 -7.32 5.11
CA ARG A 77 -2.21 -7.18 3.66
C ARG A 77 -2.76 -5.84 3.19
N TYR A 78 -3.90 -5.41 3.73
CA TYR A 78 -4.50 -4.12 3.38
C TYR A 78 -3.69 -2.93 3.88
N VAL A 79 -3.14 -3.01 5.09
CA VAL A 79 -2.27 -1.95 5.62
C VAL A 79 -1.04 -1.78 4.72
N ARG A 80 -0.38 -2.89 4.37
CA ARG A 80 0.77 -2.84 3.44
C ARG A 80 0.39 -2.31 2.06
N LEU A 81 -0.75 -2.70 1.55
CA LEU A 81 -1.25 -2.18 0.26
C LEU A 81 -1.44 -0.67 0.32
N TYR A 82 -2.08 -0.16 1.38
CA TYR A 82 -2.29 1.28 1.58
C TYR A 82 -0.97 2.04 1.62
N GLU A 83 -0.01 1.59 2.43
CA GLU A 83 1.31 2.21 2.55
C GLU A 83 2.08 2.20 1.22
N ASN A 84 1.99 1.12 0.46
CA ASN A 84 2.63 1.00 -0.84
C ASN A 84 1.98 1.87 -1.91
N LEU A 85 0.65 1.97 -1.91
CA LEU A 85 -0.09 2.88 -2.79
C LEU A 85 0.24 4.34 -2.46
N GLN A 86 0.33 4.71 -1.19
CA GLN A 86 0.74 6.04 -0.78
C GLN A 86 2.12 6.39 -1.35
N LYS A 87 3.12 5.53 -1.14
CA LYS A 87 4.47 5.72 -1.69
C LYS A 87 4.47 5.81 -3.21
N TYR A 88 3.71 4.93 -3.87
CA TYR A 88 3.58 4.94 -5.32
C TYR A 88 3.04 6.27 -5.85
N LEU A 89 1.96 6.77 -5.24
CA LEU A 89 1.34 8.04 -5.63
C LEU A 89 2.26 9.23 -5.35
N GLU A 90 2.95 9.26 -4.21
CA GLU A 90 3.97 10.26 -3.91
C GLU A 90 5.09 10.28 -4.95
N GLU A 91 5.59 9.10 -5.34
CA GLU A 91 6.68 8.94 -6.32
C GLU A 91 6.29 9.37 -7.75
N ILE A 92 5.03 9.21 -8.14
CA ILE A 92 4.53 9.70 -9.44
C ILE A 92 4.11 11.18 -9.43
N GLY A 93 4.21 11.85 -8.28
CA GLY A 93 3.97 13.29 -8.12
C GLY A 93 2.55 13.68 -7.79
N ALA A 94 1.74 12.78 -7.20
CA ALA A 94 0.42 13.13 -6.69
C ALA A 94 0.55 14.11 -5.52
N LYS A 95 -0.39 15.03 -5.39
CA LYS A 95 -0.41 15.98 -4.30
C LYS A 95 -0.88 15.32 -3.01
N PRO A 96 -0.28 15.66 -1.85
CA PRO A 96 -0.61 15.05 -0.57
C PRO A 96 -2.11 15.05 -0.24
N GLU A 97 -2.81 16.13 -0.58
CA GLU A 97 -4.25 16.30 -0.35
C GLU A 97 -5.14 15.39 -1.23
N GLU A 98 -4.60 14.86 -2.33
CA GLU A 98 -5.32 14.00 -3.27
C GLU A 98 -5.06 12.51 -3.01
N ILE A 99 -4.01 12.18 -2.26
CA ILE A 99 -3.53 10.78 -2.11
C ILE A 99 -4.57 9.90 -1.42
N GLU A 100 -5.12 10.32 -0.31
CA GLU A 100 -6.05 9.51 0.48
C GLU A 100 -7.32 9.19 -0.31
N GLU A 101 -7.93 10.19 -0.96
CA GLU A 101 -9.12 10.01 -1.79
C GLU A 101 -8.83 9.11 -2.99
N THR A 102 -7.66 9.27 -3.61
CA THR A 102 -7.24 8.43 -4.74
C THR A 102 -7.07 6.97 -4.32
N ILE A 103 -6.46 6.71 -3.16
CA ILE A 103 -6.31 5.35 -2.64
C ILE A 103 -7.68 4.73 -2.36
N ASP A 104 -8.60 5.49 -1.75
CA ASP A 104 -9.95 5.01 -1.44
C ASP A 104 -10.63 4.52 -2.71
N VAL A 105 -10.61 5.32 -3.78
CA VAL A 105 -11.17 4.95 -5.10
C VAL A 105 -10.45 3.74 -5.71
N MET A 106 -9.12 3.71 -5.67
CA MET A 106 -8.35 2.59 -6.22
C MET A 106 -8.67 1.27 -5.54
N VAL A 107 -8.78 1.26 -4.21
CA VAL A 107 -9.07 0.04 -3.44
C VAL A 107 -10.53 -0.42 -3.63
N GLU A 108 -11.46 0.50 -3.84
CA GLU A 108 -12.87 0.15 -4.09
C GLU A 108 -13.10 -0.41 -5.50
N ASP A 109 -12.47 0.18 -6.51
CA ASP A 109 -12.77 -0.10 -7.91
C ASP A 109 -11.81 -1.13 -8.55
N ILE A 110 -10.57 -1.22 -8.09
CA ILE A 110 -9.55 -2.09 -8.67
C ILE A 110 -9.31 -3.32 -7.79
N ASP A 111 -9.10 -4.47 -8.42
CA ASP A 111 -8.74 -5.69 -7.72
C ASP A 111 -7.42 -5.54 -6.96
N ILE A 112 -7.37 -6.00 -5.71
CA ILE A 112 -6.17 -5.92 -4.86
C ILE A 112 -4.96 -6.55 -5.52
N HIS A 113 -5.14 -7.70 -6.17
CA HIS A 113 -4.06 -8.36 -6.88
C HIS A 113 -3.52 -7.48 -8.03
N MET A 114 -4.40 -6.79 -8.75
CA MET A 114 -3.98 -5.85 -9.80
C MET A 114 -3.24 -4.65 -9.22
N LEU A 115 -3.67 -4.11 -8.07
CA LEU A 115 -2.95 -3.04 -7.39
C LEU A 115 -1.56 -3.49 -6.94
N GLU A 116 -1.43 -4.68 -6.37
CA GLU A 116 -0.15 -5.27 -5.98
C GLU A 116 0.78 -5.46 -7.19
N LEU A 117 0.25 -5.92 -8.33
CA LEU A 117 1.02 -6.04 -9.58
C LEU A 117 1.52 -4.69 -10.10
N MET A 118 0.68 -3.65 -10.07
CA MET A 118 1.07 -2.30 -10.48
C MET A 118 2.21 -1.75 -9.62
N ILE A 119 2.10 -1.88 -8.30
CA ILE A 119 3.12 -1.44 -7.35
C ILE A 119 4.44 -2.18 -7.56
N ASN A 120 4.38 -3.51 -7.70
CA ASN A 120 5.56 -4.34 -7.91
C ASN A 120 6.26 -4.02 -9.24
N ALA A 121 5.51 -3.85 -10.33
CA ALA A 121 6.05 -3.47 -11.63
C ALA A 121 6.75 -2.10 -11.59
N HIS A 122 6.21 -1.15 -10.83
CA HIS A 122 6.84 0.16 -10.62
C HIS A 122 8.14 0.04 -9.83
N ALA A 123 8.14 -0.73 -8.74
CA ALA A 123 9.32 -0.96 -7.90
C ALA A 123 10.46 -1.66 -8.67
N GLU A 124 10.13 -2.64 -9.52
CA GLU A 124 11.09 -3.32 -10.37
C GLU A 124 11.75 -2.36 -11.38
N LYS A 125 10.95 -1.55 -12.08
CA LYS A 125 11.47 -0.53 -12.99
C LYS A 125 12.42 0.43 -12.28
N LYS A 126 12.02 0.94 -11.12
CA LYS A 126 12.85 1.84 -10.31
C LYS A 126 14.18 1.20 -9.92
N SER A 127 14.18 -0.07 -9.55
CA SER A 127 15.41 -0.80 -9.19
C SER A 127 16.37 -0.96 -10.38
N VAL A 128 15.82 -1.17 -11.59
CA VAL A 128 16.61 -1.27 -12.83
C VAL A 128 17.23 0.08 -13.19
N TYR A 129 16.47 1.18 -13.10
CA TYR A 129 17.01 2.52 -13.37
C TYR A 129 18.14 2.90 -12.40
N LYS A 130 17.93 2.67 -11.11
CA LYS A 130 18.92 2.95 -10.07
C LYS A 130 20.21 2.14 -10.25
N ARG A 131 20.08 0.89 -10.73
CA ARG A 131 21.24 0.04 -11.04
C ARG A 131 22.04 0.58 -12.21
N LYS A 132 21.37 1.02 -13.28
CA LYS A 132 22.01 1.64 -14.46
C LYS A 132 22.69 2.97 -14.13
N GLU A 133 22.08 3.81 -13.29
CA GLU A 133 22.71 5.04 -12.80
C GLU A 133 24.01 4.74 -12.05
N ASN A 134 23.98 3.80 -11.11
CA ASN A 134 25.16 3.40 -10.35
C ASN A 134 26.28 2.83 -11.24
N GLU A 135 25.93 2.03 -12.26
CA GLU A 135 26.89 1.49 -13.24
C GLU A 135 27.53 2.61 -14.06
N LEU A 136 26.72 3.59 -14.51
CA LEU A 136 27.22 4.75 -15.27
C LEU A 136 28.15 5.64 -14.44
N ASP A 137 27.80 5.88 -13.17
CA ASP A 137 28.63 6.64 -12.23
C ASP A 137 29.96 5.94 -11.96
N GLN A 138 29.95 4.62 -11.77
CA GLN A 138 31.18 3.84 -11.60
C GLN A 138 32.07 3.86 -12.85
N GLU A 139 31.49 3.75 -14.04
CA GLU A 139 32.19 3.83 -15.29
C GLU A 139 32.83 5.21 -15.48
N THR A 140 32.10 6.28 -15.16
CA THR A 140 32.55 7.65 -15.19
C THR A 140 33.72 7.87 -14.23
N GLN A 141 33.63 7.40 -13.00
CA GLN A 141 34.70 7.48 -12.00
C GLN A 141 35.95 6.69 -12.44
N ASN A 142 35.77 5.48 -12.99
CA ASN A 142 36.88 4.67 -13.51
C ASN A 142 37.60 5.36 -14.69
N ASN A 143 36.85 6.03 -15.56
CA ASN A 143 37.41 6.78 -16.68
C ASN A 143 38.17 8.02 -16.20
N LEU A 144 37.69 8.75 -15.22
CA LEU A 144 38.41 9.88 -14.60
C LEU A 144 39.72 9.41 -13.96
N GLN A 145 39.74 8.32 -13.21
CA GLN A 145 40.94 7.75 -12.61
C GLN A 145 41.97 7.31 -13.66
N LYS A 146 41.52 6.79 -14.81
CA LYS A 146 42.41 6.45 -15.92
C LYS A 146 43.07 7.69 -16.54
N CYS A 147 42.31 8.79 -16.68
CA CYS A 147 42.84 10.07 -17.17
C CYS A 147 43.89 10.67 -16.23
N GLU A 148 43.71 10.54 -14.92
CA GLU A 148 44.70 11.03 -13.94
C GLU A 148 46.00 10.21 -13.93
N ARG A 149 45.94 8.90 -14.24
CA ARG A 149 47.13 8.03 -14.32
C ARG A 149 47.95 8.22 -15.58
N HIS A 150 47.41 8.82 -16.62
CA HIS A 150 48.10 9.14 -17.87
C HIS A 150 47.95 10.62 -18.20
N PRO A 151 48.72 11.51 -17.53
CA PRO A 151 48.70 12.90 -17.90
C PRO A 151 49.24 13.03 -19.34
N VAL A 152 48.40 13.55 -20.23
CA VAL A 152 48.82 13.89 -21.61
C VAL A 152 49.80 15.02 -21.50
N VAL A 153 51.08 14.70 -21.67
CA VAL A 153 52.14 15.70 -21.74
C VAL A 153 51.99 16.41 -23.08
N PHE A 154 51.35 17.56 -23.08
CA PHE A 154 51.42 18.47 -24.22
C PHE A 154 52.85 18.97 -24.38
N ARG A 155 53.62 18.36 -25.27
CA ARG A 155 54.87 18.96 -25.77
C ARG A 155 54.50 20.16 -26.63
N LEU A 156 54.66 21.34 -26.08
CA LEU A 156 54.66 22.56 -26.84
C LEU A 156 55.95 22.55 -27.70
N TYR A 157 55.79 22.30 -28.99
CA TYR A 157 56.86 22.60 -29.95
C TYR A 157 56.97 24.12 -30.09
N ARG A 158 58.13 24.67 -29.73
CA ARG A 158 58.53 26.04 -30.09
C ARG A 158 59.03 26.08 -31.51
#